data_f0c7c231be2014d9589ea9ba2511d8df
#
_entry.id   f0c7c231be2014d9589ea9ba2511d8df
#
_cell.length_a   1.000
_cell.length_b   1.000
_cell.length_c   1.000
_cell.angle_alpha   90.00
_cell.angle_beta   90.00
_cell.angle_gamma   90.00
#
_symmetry.space_group_name_H-M   'P 1'
#
loop_
_entity.id
_entity.type
_entity.pdbx_description
1 polymer ?
#
loop_
_entity_poly.entity_id
_entity_poly.type
_entity_poly.pdbx_seq_one_letter_code
_entity_poly.pdbx_strand_id
1 'polypeptide(L)'
;MTTPPSGTPVPANGTARVAAIFDAVAGVYDQVGVAWFTPIARALVGEVAPQPGERALDLGCGRGAATRALAEAVLPAGAVTAIDLSPAMVAALRADLAEAGLDAVEVDVQDAAAPHLPSRSFDVAVASLVLFFLPDPGAALRAWHDLLVPGGRLAVSTFGAQGAVWEALDEVFTPYLPPAMLDARTSGRTGPFGSDAGVEALVQAAGFTGARTVTIPASVTLEGPEQWETWSRSHGQSAMWRAVPAEAVDAVRAQAFDRLERARGDDGLLHLGQQVRLTLARA
;
A
#
# COMPACT_ATOMS: atom_id res chain seq x y z
N MET A 1 -30.22 -7.62 29.59
CA MET A 1 -30.13 -6.52 28.61
C MET A 1 -28.67 -6.05 28.60
N THR A 2 -27.88 -6.59 27.75
CA THR A 2 -26.47 -6.17 27.56
C THR A 2 -26.41 -5.22 26.37
N THR A 3 -26.04 -3.98 26.65
CA THR A 3 -25.80 -2.92 25.66
C THR A 3 -24.66 -3.36 24.71
N PRO A 4 -24.79 -3.22 23.39
CA PRO A 4 -23.68 -3.48 22.48
C PRO A 4 -22.55 -2.46 22.68
N PRO A 5 -21.28 -2.82 22.43
CA PRO A 5 -20.17 -1.90 22.60
C PRO A 5 -20.32 -0.71 21.63
N SER A 6 -20.22 0.48 22.17
CA SER A 6 -20.19 1.74 21.45
C SER A 6 -19.04 1.73 20.45
N GLY A 7 -19.36 1.85 19.17
CA GLY A 7 -18.38 1.98 18.10
C GLY A 7 -17.46 3.17 18.38
N THR A 8 -16.17 2.97 18.23
CA THR A 8 -15.15 4.01 18.35
C THR A 8 -15.48 5.13 17.34
N PRO A 9 -15.50 6.40 17.75
CA PRO A 9 -15.82 7.50 16.85
C PRO A 9 -14.79 7.56 15.70
N VAL A 10 -15.29 7.68 14.48
CA VAL A 10 -14.44 7.84 13.27
C VAL A 10 -13.74 9.19 13.36
N PRO A 11 -12.39 9.24 13.30
CA PRO A 11 -11.63 10.47 13.41
C PRO A 11 -11.97 11.47 12.28
N ALA A 12 -11.99 12.77 12.61
CA ALA A 12 -12.46 13.84 11.72
C ALA A 12 -11.46 14.22 10.61
N ASN A 13 -10.17 13.85 10.70
CA ASN A 13 -9.16 14.16 9.68
C ASN A 13 -8.78 12.94 8.83
N GLY A 14 -8.41 13.18 7.56
CA GLY A 14 -8.11 12.11 6.60
C GLY A 14 -7.00 11.16 7.06
N THR A 15 -5.94 11.69 7.69
CA THR A 15 -4.78 10.95 8.16
C THR A 15 -5.16 9.96 9.27
N ALA A 16 -5.89 10.42 10.29
CA ALA A 16 -6.34 9.53 11.38
C ALA A 16 -7.33 8.46 10.91
N ARG A 17 -8.11 8.74 9.85
CA ARG A 17 -8.97 7.74 9.23
C ARG A 17 -8.16 6.65 8.53
N VAL A 18 -7.11 7.02 7.80
CA VAL A 18 -6.20 6.06 7.16
C VAL A 18 -5.54 5.17 8.22
N ALA A 19 -4.98 5.75 9.29
CA ALA A 19 -4.41 4.99 10.40
C ALA A 19 -5.41 3.98 10.98
N ALA A 20 -6.64 4.41 11.28
CA ALA A 20 -7.68 3.54 11.85
C ALA A 20 -8.09 2.38 10.91
N ILE A 21 -8.02 2.56 9.58
CA ILE A 21 -8.27 1.48 8.62
C ILE A 21 -7.19 0.40 8.76
N PHE A 22 -5.92 0.80 8.79
CA PHE A 22 -4.79 -0.13 8.84
C PHE A 22 -4.59 -0.73 10.23
N ASP A 23 -4.84 0.02 11.32
CA ASP A 23 -4.86 -0.53 12.69
C ASP A 23 -5.84 -1.70 12.80
N ALA A 24 -7.03 -1.56 12.22
CA ALA A 24 -8.08 -2.56 12.32
C ALA A 24 -7.76 -3.87 11.57
N VAL A 25 -6.82 -3.86 10.64
CA VAL A 25 -6.46 -5.05 9.84
C VAL A 25 -5.03 -5.52 10.09
N ALA A 26 -4.25 -4.85 10.94
CA ALA A 26 -2.84 -5.15 11.15
C ALA A 26 -2.55 -6.61 11.51
N GLY A 27 -3.44 -7.27 12.26
CA GLY A 27 -3.28 -8.67 12.66
C GLY A 27 -3.46 -9.69 11.52
N VAL A 28 -4.11 -9.29 10.42
CA VAL A 28 -4.42 -10.18 9.27
C VAL A 28 -3.85 -9.68 7.95
N TYR A 29 -3.29 -8.46 7.93
CA TYR A 29 -2.75 -7.84 6.74
C TYR A 29 -1.61 -8.67 6.15
N ASP A 30 -1.75 -9.05 4.86
CA ASP A 30 -0.80 -9.91 4.12
C ASP A 30 -0.53 -11.30 4.78
N GLN A 31 -1.49 -11.78 5.61
CA GLN A 31 -1.37 -13.04 6.38
C GLN A 31 -2.43 -14.08 6.01
N VAL A 32 -3.27 -13.82 5.02
CA VAL A 32 -4.41 -14.70 4.66
C VAL A 32 -4.10 -15.65 3.48
N GLY A 33 -2.83 -15.90 3.21
CA GLY A 33 -2.40 -16.86 2.19
C GLY A 33 -2.52 -16.37 0.74
N VAL A 34 -2.77 -15.07 0.53
CA VAL A 34 -2.84 -14.45 -0.79
C VAL A 34 -1.65 -13.51 -0.99
N ALA A 35 -0.72 -13.89 -1.83
CA ALA A 35 0.49 -13.11 -2.11
C ALA A 35 0.16 -11.92 -3.03
N TRP A 36 0.07 -10.72 -2.47
CA TRP A 36 -0.19 -9.50 -3.22
C TRP A 36 0.85 -8.40 -2.96
N PHE A 37 1.00 -7.98 -1.71
CA PHE A 37 1.87 -6.85 -1.37
C PHE A 37 3.35 -7.21 -1.48
N THR A 38 3.73 -8.40 -1.02
CA THR A 38 5.13 -8.85 -1.05
C THR A 38 5.71 -8.95 -2.46
N PRO A 39 5.06 -9.52 -3.49
CA PRO A 39 5.57 -9.51 -4.87
C PRO A 39 5.75 -8.11 -5.45
N ILE A 40 4.80 -7.19 -5.19
CA ILE A 40 4.88 -5.79 -5.65
C ILE A 40 6.07 -5.08 -4.99
N ALA A 41 6.20 -5.21 -3.67
CA ALA A 41 7.30 -4.60 -2.93
C ALA A 41 8.66 -5.14 -3.36
N ARG A 42 8.81 -6.45 -3.57
CA ARG A 42 10.04 -7.04 -4.09
C ARG A 42 10.39 -6.54 -5.49
N ALA A 43 9.41 -6.39 -6.37
CA ALA A 43 9.62 -5.81 -7.69
C ALA A 43 10.08 -4.34 -7.58
N LEU A 44 9.45 -3.55 -6.71
CA LEU A 44 9.82 -2.15 -6.47
C LEU A 44 11.26 -2.03 -5.97
N VAL A 45 11.63 -2.84 -4.97
CA VAL A 45 12.99 -2.86 -4.41
C VAL A 45 14.00 -3.37 -5.45
N GLY A 46 13.65 -4.37 -6.25
CA GLY A 46 14.50 -4.85 -7.35
C GLY A 46 14.78 -3.76 -8.39
N GLU A 47 13.78 -2.96 -8.76
CA GLU A 47 13.93 -1.86 -9.74
C GLU A 47 14.78 -0.70 -9.21
N VAL A 48 14.70 -0.36 -7.92
CA VAL A 48 15.54 0.71 -7.34
C VAL A 48 16.95 0.21 -7.01
N ALA A 49 17.14 -1.10 -6.96
CA ALA A 49 18.41 -1.79 -6.83
C ALA A 49 19.30 -1.26 -5.67
N PRO A 50 18.86 -1.37 -4.41
CA PRO A 50 19.69 -0.97 -3.27
C PRO A 50 20.96 -1.80 -3.21
N GLN A 51 22.06 -1.19 -2.73
CA GLN A 51 23.35 -1.84 -2.68
C GLN A 51 23.71 -2.22 -1.22
N PRO A 52 24.48 -3.30 -1.00
CA PRO A 52 24.98 -3.62 0.31
C PRO A 52 25.72 -2.45 0.97
N GLY A 53 25.37 -2.14 2.21
CA GLY A 53 25.94 -1.03 2.96
C GLY A 53 25.17 0.29 2.85
N GLU A 54 24.15 0.39 2.03
CA GLU A 54 23.32 1.58 1.91
C GLU A 54 22.35 1.73 3.09
N ARG A 55 21.95 2.97 3.34
CA ARG A 55 20.92 3.34 4.30
C ARG A 55 19.59 3.47 3.55
N ALA A 56 18.67 2.55 3.81
CA ALA A 56 17.39 2.46 3.15
C ALA A 56 16.25 2.97 4.04
N LEU A 57 15.27 3.62 3.43
CA LEU A 57 14.05 4.11 4.09
C LEU A 57 12.82 3.47 3.44
N ASP A 58 11.93 2.91 4.27
CA ASP A 58 10.61 2.41 3.87
C ASP A 58 9.53 3.33 4.43
N LEU A 59 8.81 4.02 3.56
CA LEU A 59 7.80 5.03 3.87
C LEU A 59 6.40 4.42 3.76
N GLY A 60 5.72 4.23 4.89
CA GLY A 60 4.45 3.51 4.96
C GLY A 60 4.67 1.99 4.90
N CYS A 61 5.51 1.49 5.79
CA CYS A 61 6.03 0.13 5.74
C CYS A 61 4.99 -0.98 5.98
N GLY A 62 3.83 -0.67 6.57
CA GLY A 62 2.82 -1.66 6.91
C GLY A 62 3.41 -2.83 7.71
N ARG A 63 3.16 -4.07 7.26
CA ARG A 63 3.75 -5.30 7.82
C ARG A 63 5.12 -5.65 7.22
N GLY A 64 5.78 -4.71 6.53
CA GLY A 64 7.18 -4.83 6.13
C GLY A 64 7.45 -5.59 4.84
N ALA A 65 6.55 -5.56 3.88
CA ALA A 65 6.77 -6.18 2.58
C ALA A 65 8.01 -5.59 1.87
N ALA A 66 8.16 -4.27 1.83
CA ALA A 66 9.34 -3.61 1.29
C ALA A 66 10.51 -3.59 2.29
N THR A 67 10.24 -3.42 3.57
CA THR A 67 11.25 -3.43 4.65
C THR A 67 12.13 -4.67 4.60
N ARG A 68 11.52 -5.87 4.48
CA ARG A 68 12.28 -7.14 4.41
C ARG A 68 13.12 -7.23 3.15
N ALA A 69 12.57 -6.82 2.00
CA ALA A 69 13.31 -6.81 0.74
C ALA A 69 14.50 -5.83 0.77
N LEU A 70 14.34 -4.67 1.41
CA LEU A 70 15.44 -3.73 1.65
C LEU A 70 16.49 -4.33 2.59
N ALA A 71 16.07 -4.94 3.69
CA ALA A 71 16.99 -5.58 4.64
C ALA A 71 17.81 -6.68 3.98
N GLU A 72 17.18 -7.55 3.16
CA GLU A 72 17.88 -8.57 2.37
C GLU A 72 18.96 -7.97 1.44
N ALA A 73 18.72 -6.76 0.92
CA ALA A 73 19.62 -6.12 -0.05
C ALA A 73 20.79 -5.36 0.62
N VAL A 74 20.55 -4.65 1.74
CA VAL A 74 21.53 -3.72 2.29
C VAL A 74 22.30 -4.26 3.51
N LEU A 75 21.71 -5.19 4.28
CA LEU A 75 22.34 -5.73 5.50
C LEU A 75 23.45 -6.76 5.17
N PRO A 76 24.39 -7.03 6.09
CA PRO A 76 24.57 -6.44 7.43
C PRO A 76 25.32 -5.10 7.45
N ALA A 77 25.87 -4.65 6.32
CA ALA A 77 26.74 -3.47 6.29
C ALA A 77 25.95 -2.15 6.20
N GLY A 78 24.70 -2.20 5.77
CA GLY A 78 23.79 -1.06 5.67
C GLY A 78 22.84 -0.95 6.86
N ALA A 79 21.81 -0.11 6.70
CA ALA A 79 20.75 0.08 7.69
C ALA A 79 19.39 0.25 7.00
N VAL A 80 18.34 -0.16 7.69
CA VAL A 80 16.95 0.06 7.23
C VAL A 80 16.19 0.80 8.33
N THR A 81 15.58 1.93 7.95
CA THR A 81 14.58 2.64 8.75
C THR A 81 13.22 2.46 8.07
N ALA A 82 12.22 2.07 8.83
CA ALA A 82 10.86 1.86 8.34
C ALA A 82 9.88 2.69 9.19
N ILE A 83 8.96 3.39 8.55
CA ILE A 83 7.96 4.19 9.25
C ILE A 83 6.56 3.88 8.76
N ASP A 84 5.58 3.88 9.66
CA ASP A 84 4.18 3.76 9.34
C ASP A 84 3.32 4.61 10.28
N LEU A 85 2.20 5.09 9.78
CA LEU A 85 1.24 5.89 10.55
C LEU A 85 0.47 5.05 11.56
N SER A 86 0.30 3.74 11.33
CA SER A 86 -0.46 2.81 12.15
C SER A 86 0.41 2.22 13.26
N PRO A 87 0.14 2.53 14.55
CA PRO A 87 0.84 1.89 15.67
C PRO A 87 0.70 0.36 15.66
N ALA A 88 -0.44 -0.17 15.22
CA ALA A 88 -0.67 -1.60 15.18
C ALA A 88 0.18 -2.29 14.08
N MET A 89 0.37 -1.66 12.91
CA MET A 89 1.28 -2.15 11.86
C MET A 89 2.73 -2.16 12.35
N VAL A 90 3.17 -1.06 12.98
CA VAL A 90 4.54 -0.96 13.55
C VAL A 90 4.77 -2.02 14.60
N ALA A 91 3.82 -2.22 15.53
CA ALA A 91 3.95 -3.24 16.57
C ALA A 91 4.04 -4.65 15.98
N ALA A 92 3.20 -4.95 14.99
CA ALA A 92 3.20 -6.23 14.30
C ALA A 92 4.50 -6.46 13.52
N LEU A 93 4.99 -5.44 12.79
CA LEU A 93 6.25 -5.54 12.06
C LEU A 93 7.44 -5.75 13.00
N ARG A 94 7.52 -5.01 14.11
CA ARG A 94 8.58 -5.21 15.13
C ARG A 94 8.61 -6.65 15.65
N ALA A 95 7.44 -7.23 15.93
CA ALA A 95 7.34 -8.62 16.39
C ALA A 95 7.84 -9.60 15.32
N ASP A 96 7.40 -9.41 14.07
CA ASP A 96 7.79 -10.25 12.94
C ASP A 96 9.31 -10.15 12.64
N LEU A 97 9.91 -8.97 12.77
CA LEU A 97 11.36 -8.76 12.57
C LEU A 97 12.18 -9.40 13.67
N ALA A 98 11.74 -9.28 14.94
CA ALA A 98 12.41 -9.92 16.08
C ALA A 98 12.38 -11.46 15.94
N GLU A 99 11.26 -12.03 15.53
CA GLU A 99 11.15 -13.47 15.25
C GLU A 99 12.10 -13.92 14.11
N ALA A 100 12.30 -13.05 13.11
CA ALA A 100 13.19 -13.30 11.98
C ALA A 100 14.67 -12.99 12.29
N GLY A 101 15.02 -12.46 13.48
CA GLY A 101 16.40 -12.06 13.85
C GLY A 101 16.89 -10.83 13.06
N LEU A 102 16.01 -9.95 12.63
CA LEU A 102 16.32 -8.72 11.89
C LEU A 102 16.33 -7.50 12.81
N ASP A 103 17.00 -7.60 13.97
CA ASP A 103 17.06 -6.55 15.00
C ASP A 103 17.75 -5.25 14.54
N ALA A 104 18.48 -5.29 13.43
CA ALA A 104 19.15 -4.13 12.84
C ALA A 104 18.19 -3.21 12.04
N VAL A 105 16.92 -3.59 11.88
CA VAL A 105 15.90 -2.78 11.23
C VAL A 105 15.20 -1.90 12.26
N GLU A 106 15.29 -0.58 12.08
CA GLU A 106 14.59 0.39 12.91
C GLU A 106 13.18 0.61 12.38
N VAL A 107 12.16 0.47 13.24
CA VAL A 107 10.76 0.69 12.85
C VAL A 107 10.13 1.71 13.80
N ASP A 108 9.44 2.74 13.26
CA ASP A 108 8.87 3.80 14.09
C ASP A 108 7.48 4.23 13.62
N VAL A 109 6.68 4.76 14.57
CA VAL A 109 5.36 5.32 14.27
C VAL A 109 5.53 6.76 13.84
N GLN A 110 5.42 7.02 12.53
CA GLN A 110 5.55 8.37 11.97
C GLN A 110 4.60 8.55 10.76
N ASP A 111 4.26 9.80 10.48
CA ASP A 111 3.49 10.18 9.29
C ASP A 111 4.44 10.32 8.08
N ALA A 112 4.26 9.47 7.07
CA ALA A 112 5.01 9.54 5.83
C ALA A 112 4.77 10.86 5.05
N ALA A 113 3.68 11.60 5.33
CA ALA A 113 3.45 12.91 4.74
C ALA A 113 4.43 13.99 5.27
N ALA A 114 4.94 13.82 6.50
CA ALA A 114 5.86 14.75 7.15
C ALA A 114 6.80 14.00 8.11
N PRO A 115 7.72 13.16 7.61
CA PRO A 115 8.59 12.34 8.45
C PRO A 115 9.58 13.18 9.22
N HIS A 116 9.77 12.86 10.51
CA HIS A 116 10.74 13.49 11.39
C HIS A 116 12.05 12.69 11.40
N LEU A 117 12.77 12.73 10.29
CA LEU A 117 14.02 12.02 10.07
C LEU A 117 15.13 13.00 9.65
N PRO A 118 16.42 12.68 9.88
CA PRO A 118 17.52 13.56 9.49
C PRO A 118 17.58 13.77 7.97
N SER A 119 17.78 15.01 7.53
CA SER A 119 17.98 15.33 6.12
C SER A 119 19.25 14.67 5.57
N ARG A 120 19.24 14.31 4.29
CA ARG A 120 20.38 13.72 3.55
C ARG A 120 20.99 12.52 4.26
N SER A 121 20.13 11.66 4.82
CA SER A 121 20.56 10.51 5.63
C SER A 121 20.32 9.17 4.95
N PHE A 122 19.63 9.14 3.81
CA PHE A 122 19.29 7.90 3.13
C PHE A 122 19.82 7.88 1.70
N ASP A 123 20.31 6.72 1.28
CA ASP A 123 20.81 6.46 -0.06
C ASP A 123 19.69 6.01 -0.99
N VAL A 124 18.66 5.34 -0.42
CA VAL A 124 17.48 4.88 -1.12
C VAL A 124 16.23 5.01 -0.24
N ALA A 125 15.12 5.46 -0.83
CA ALA A 125 13.80 5.50 -0.20
C ALA A 125 12.77 4.79 -1.08
N VAL A 126 11.89 4.01 -0.45
CA VAL A 126 10.78 3.35 -1.13
C VAL A 126 9.46 3.68 -0.46
N ALA A 127 8.37 3.72 -1.26
CA ALA A 127 7.00 3.85 -0.77
C ALA A 127 6.10 2.91 -1.58
N SER A 128 5.80 1.74 -1.03
CA SER A 128 5.03 0.72 -1.74
C SER A 128 3.55 0.86 -1.50
N LEU A 129 2.80 1.35 -2.50
CA LEU A 129 1.35 1.57 -2.45
C LEU A 129 0.90 2.55 -1.34
N VAL A 130 1.64 3.64 -1.16
CA VAL A 130 1.42 4.64 -0.08
C VAL A 130 1.03 6.00 -0.61
N LEU A 131 1.70 6.49 -1.66
CA LEU A 131 1.69 7.90 -2.08
C LEU A 131 0.28 8.46 -2.34
N PHE A 132 -0.63 7.66 -2.84
CA PHE A 132 -2.01 8.06 -3.13
C PHE A 132 -2.92 8.16 -1.88
N PHE A 133 -2.46 7.68 -0.71
CA PHE A 133 -3.16 7.90 0.56
C PHE A 133 -2.83 9.23 1.20
N LEU A 134 -1.75 9.90 0.75
CA LEU A 134 -1.28 11.13 1.39
C LEU A 134 -2.14 12.33 0.99
N PRO A 135 -2.47 13.24 1.93
CA PRO A 135 -3.31 14.41 1.64
C PRO A 135 -2.71 15.35 0.59
N ASP A 136 -1.40 15.54 0.61
CA ASP A 136 -0.63 16.29 -0.38
C ASP A 136 0.59 15.47 -0.79
N PRO A 137 0.46 14.63 -1.84
CA PRO A 137 1.56 13.79 -2.31
C PRO A 137 2.74 14.60 -2.84
N GLY A 138 2.52 15.82 -3.35
CA GLY A 138 3.60 16.70 -3.79
C GLY A 138 4.42 17.24 -2.62
N ALA A 139 3.78 17.65 -1.52
CA ALA A 139 4.49 18.06 -0.30
C ALA A 139 5.29 16.90 0.31
N ALA A 140 4.69 15.71 0.38
CA ALA A 140 5.36 14.51 0.88
C ALA A 140 6.60 14.16 0.05
N LEU A 141 6.48 14.17 -1.28
CA LEU A 141 7.62 13.92 -2.17
C LEU A 141 8.76 14.94 -1.98
N ARG A 142 8.46 16.22 -1.75
CA ARG A 142 9.49 17.22 -1.40
C ARG A 142 10.17 16.89 -0.08
N ALA A 143 9.41 16.52 0.94
CA ALA A 143 9.98 16.09 2.21
C ALA A 143 10.88 14.84 2.04
N TRP A 144 10.46 13.87 1.22
CA TRP A 144 11.27 12.67 0.93
C TRP A 144 12.54 12.99 0.15
N HIS A 145 12.47 13.97 -0.77
CA HIS A 145 13.66 14.47 -1.48
C HIS A 145 14.70 15.00 -0.50
N ASP A 146 14.29 15.77 0.49
CA ASP A 146 15.19 16.35 1.50
C ASP A 146 15.84 15.30 2.42
N LEU A 147 15.25 14.11 2.57
CA LEU A 147 15.81 12.99 3.35
C LEU A 147 16.92 12.25 2.59
N LEU A 148 16.91 12.30 1.26
CA LEU A 148 17.88 11.60 0.42
C LEU A 148 19.19 12.38 0.29
N VAL A 149 20.29 11.65 0.22
CA VAL A 149 21.59 12.23 -0.17
C VAL A 149 21.53 12.71 -1.63
N PRO A 150 22.38 13.66 -2.06
CA PRO A 150 22.49 14.01 -3.47
C PRO A 150 22.78 12.78 -4.33
N GLY A 151 21.92 12.54 -5.34
CA GLY A 151 21.96 11.34 -6.17
C GLY A 151 21.31 10.10 -5.56
N GLY A 152 20.75 10.21 -4.36
CA GLY A 152 19.95 9.17 -3.71
C GLY A 152 18.74 8.78 -4.58
N ARG A 153 18.20 7.58 -4.38
CA ARG A 153 17.16 7.01 -5.25
C ARG A 153 15.82 6.93 -4.52
N LEU A 154 14.76 7.31 -5.24
CA LEU A 154 13.38 7.11 -4.83
C LEU A 154 12.74 6.04 -5.72
N ALA A 155 11.92 5.17 -5.11
CA ALA A 155 10.98 4.34 -5.83
C ALA A 155 9.62 4.35 -5.16
N VAL A 156 8.56 4.57 -5.94
CA VAL A 156 7.17 4.52 -5.47
C VAL A 156 6.37 3.56 -6.32
N SER A 157 5.47 2.79 -5.69
CA SER A 157 4.49 2.01 -6.44
C SER A 157 3.09 2.62 -6.32
N THR A 158 2.36 2.61 -7.43
CA THR A 158 0.97 3.07 -7.52
C THR A 158 0.17 2.12 -8.41
N PHE A 159 -1.16 2.14 -8.25
CA PHE A 159 -2.00 1.32 -9.10
C PHE A 159 -2.04 1.85 -10.53
N GLY A 160 -2.03 0.92 -11.49
CA GLY A 160 -2.25 1.14 -12.90
C GLY A 160 -3.65 0.74 -13.35
N ALA A 161 -3.77 0.27 -14.59
CA ALA A 161 -5.04 -0.21 -15.14
C ALA A 161 -5.55 -1.44 -14.37
N GLN A 162 -6.83 -1.44 -14.07
CA GLN A 162 -7.52 -2.60 -13.50
C GLN A 162 -8.05 -3.52 -14.58
N GLY A 163 -8.11 -4.82 -14.28
CA GLY A 163 -8.85 -5.77 -15.09
C GLY A 163 -10.37 -5.68 -14.85
N ALA A 164 -11.14 -6.13 -15.83
CA ALA A 164 -12.61 -6.05 -15.82
C ALA A 164 -13.26 -6.70 -14.58
N VAL A 165 -12.65 -7.76 -14.04
CA VAL A 165 -13.17 -8.42 -12.82
C VAL A 165 -13.07 -7.50 -11.61
N TRP A 166 -11.95 -6.78 -11.45
CA TRP A 166 -11.78 -5.78 -10.39
C TRP A 166 -12.79 -4.64 -10.51
N GLU A 167 -12.96 -4.11 -11.73
CA GLU A 167 -13.94 -3.04 -11.99
C GLU A 167 -15.36 -3.49 -11.63
N ALA A 168 -15.72 -4.70 -12.07
CA ALA A 168 -17.01 -5.28 -11.73
C ALA A 168 -17.23 -5.45 -10.22
N LEU A 169 -16.18 -5.82 -9.46
CA LEU A 169 -16.27 -5.94 -8.00
C LEU A 169 -16.41 -4.56 -7.33
N ASP A 170 -15.64 -3.56 -7.76
CA ASP A 170 -15.71 -2.20 -7.23
C ASP A 170 -17.11 -1.59 -7.41
N GLU A 171 -17.78 -1.87 -8.56
CA GLU A 171 -19.14 -1.42 -8.83
C GLU A 171 -20.16 -1.91 -7.79
N VAL A 172 -19.97 -3.10 -7.21
CA VAL A 172 -20.90 -3.63 -6.18
C VAL A 172 -20.92 -2.75 -4.94
N PHE A 173 -19.77 -2.16 -4.59
CA PHE A 173 -19.62 -1.29 -3.41
C PHE A 173 -19.97 0.17 -3.68
N THR A 174 -19.85 0.62 -4.94
CA THR A 174 -20.02 2.03 -5.32
C THR A 174 -21.27 2.70 -4.73
N PRO A 175 -22.46 2.07 -4.66
CA PRO A 175 -23.65 2.70 -4.08
C PRO A 175 -23.55 3.04 -2.59
N TYR A 176 -22.61 2.42 -1.88
CA TYR A 176 -22.45 2.54 -0.43
C TYR A 176 -21.24 3.38 -0.05
N LEU A 177 -20.38 3.74 -1.01
CA LEU A 177 -19.15 4.44 -0.72
C LEU A 177 -19.39 5.95 -0.57
N PRO A 178 -18.88 6.58 0.51
CA PRO A 178 -18.93 8.03 0.63
C PRO A 178 -18.09 8.69 -0.49
N PRO A 179 -18.44 9.92 -0.93
CA PRO A 179 -17.74 10.62 -2.01
C PRO A 179 -16.21 10.66 -1.86
N ALA A 180 -15.73 10.81 -0.62
CA ALA A 180 -14.28 10.82 -0.35
C ALA A 180 -13.56 9.49 -0.64
N MET A 181 -14.27 8.37 -0.67
CA MET A 181 -13.72 7.07 -1.04
C MET A 181 -13.79 6.83 -2.56
N LEU A 182 -14.63 7.57 -3.25
CA LEU A 182 -14.71 7.60 -4.72
C LEU A 182 -13.67 8.56 -5.31
N ASP A 183 -12.98 9.32 -4.46
CA ASP A 183 -11.92 10.23 -4.91
C ASP A 183 -10.78 9.41 -5.54
N ALA A 184 -10.38 9.89 -6.67
CA ALA A 184 -9.32 9.37 -7.50
C ALA A 184 -7.99 9.09 -6.79
N ARG A 185 -7.70 9.83 -5.75
CA ARG A 185 -6.48 9.66 -4.96
C ARG A 185 -6.43 8.32 -4.25
N THR A 186 -7.58 7.80 -3.81
CA THR A 186 -7.64 6.51 -3.11
C THR A 186 -7.70 5.30 -4.05
N SER A 187 -8.07 5.51 -5.33
CA SER A 187 -8.10 4.45 -6.34
C SER A 187 -6.81 4.35 -7.16
N GLY A 188 -5.93 5.37 -7.11
CA GLY A 188 -4.73 5.43 -7.94
C GLY A 188 -5.00 5.51 -9.45
N ARG A 189 -6.24 5.88 -9.86
CA ARG A 189 -6.68 5.81 -11.26
C ARG A 189 -6.92 7.16 -11.94
N THR A 190 -6.98 8.24 -11.19
CA THR A 190 -7.26 9.57 -11.76
C THR A 190 -6.35 10.63 -11.15
N GLY A 191 -6.40 11.87 -11.65
CA GLY A 191 -5.47 12.91 -11.26
C GLY A 191 -4.03 12.51 -11.67
N PRO A 192 -3.02 12.85 -10.87
CA PRO A 192 -1.63 12.51 -11.19
C PRO A 192 -1.36 11.00 -11.25
N PHE A 193 -2.19 10.19 -10.59
CA PHE A 193 -2.07 8.72 -10.57
C PHE A 193 -2.76 8.03 -11.75
N GLY A 194 -3.43 8.75 -12.63
CA GLY A 194 -4.15 8.20 -13.77
C GLY A 194 -3.24 7.72 -14.92
N SER A 195 -1.98 8.15 -14.97
CA SER A 195 -1.04 7.78 -16.02
C SER A 195 0.40 7.77 -15.52
N ASP A 196 1.28 7.09 -16.25
CA ASP A 196 2.73 7.08 -15.99
C ASP A 196 3.28 8.51 -16.00
N ALA A 197 2.97 9.27 -17.05
CA ALA A 197 3.38 10.67 -17.19
C ALA A 197 2.88 11.56 -16.03
N GLY A 198 1.70 11.28 -15.49
CA GLY A 198 1.15 12.02 -14.35
C GLY A 198 1.95 11.80 -13.07
N VAL A 199 2.32 10.55 -12.76
CA VAL A 199 3.15 10.23 -11.60
C VAL A 199 4.57 10.78 -11.79
N GLU A 200 5.15 10.63 -12.98
CA GLU A 200 6.47 11.18 -13.29
C GLU A 200 6.52 12.69 -13.13
N ALA A 201 5.52 13.40 -13.66
CA ALA A 201 5.43 14.86 -13.52
C ALA A 201 5.28 15.29 -12.05
N LEU A 202 4.51 14.54 -11.25
CA LEU A 202 4.37 14.79 -9.80
C LEU A 202 5.71 14.64 -9.08
N VAL A 203 6.48 13.60 -9.39
CA VAL A 203 7.79 13.32 -8.82
C VAL A 203 8.80 14.38 -9.25
N GLN A 204 8.82 14.77 -10.54
CA GLN A 204 9.69 15.84 -11.06
C GLN A 204 9.36 17.20 -10.43
N ALA A 205 8.09 17.54 -10.26
CA ALA A 205 7.67 18.79 -9.61
C ALA A 205 8.13 18.90 -8.14
N ALA A 206 8.45 17.76 -7.50
CA ALA A 206 9.00 17.73 -6.15
C ALA A 206 10.53 17.89 -6.09
N GLY A 207 11.22 18.06 -7.23
CA GLY A 207 12.67 18.27 -7.31
C GLY A 207 13.47 17.05 -7.78
N PHE A 208 12.84 15.90 -7.92
CA PHE A 208 13.52 14.69 -8.42
C PHE A 208 13.83 14.78 -9.92
N THR A 209 14.88 14.09 -10.33
CA THR A 209 15.36 14.03 -11.72
C THR A 209 15.28 12.62 -12.28
N GLY A 210 15.20 12.47 -13.60
CA GLY A 210 15.24 11.19 -14.28
C GLY A 210 14.05 10.28 -13.93
N ALA A 211 12.90 10.86 -13.60
CA ALA A 211 11.70 10.09 -13.30
C ALA A 211 11.33 9.20 -14.48
N ARG A 212 11.16 7.91 -14.23
CA ARG A 212 10.73 6.89 -15.19
C ARG A 212 9.80 5.90 -14.52
N THR A 213 8.84 5.38 -15.26
CA THR A 213 7.88 4.40 -14.78
C THR A 213 8.03 3.07 -15.53
N VAL A 214 8.08 1.98 -14.78
CA VAL A 214 7.97 0.61 -15.29
C VAL A 214 6.63 0.07 -14.83
N THR A 215 5.81 -0.38 -15.76
CA THR A 215 4.52 -0.99 -15.42
C THR A 215 4.66 -2.51 -15.43
N ILE A 216 4.28 -3.12 -14.32
CA ILE A 216 4.30 -4.57 -14.15
C ILE A 216 2.87 -5.12 -14.02
N PRO A 217 2.61 -6.34 -14.50
CA PRO A 217 1.39 -7.05 -14.15
C PRO A 217 1.45 -7.47 -12.68
N ALA A 218 0.34 -7.30 -11.98
CA ALA A 218 0.10 -7.85 -10.67
C ALA A 218 -1.22 -8.60 -10.70
N SER A 219 -1.22 -9.86 -10.32
CA SER A 219 -2.42 -10.69 -10.33
C SER A 219 -2.56 -11.45 -9.02
N VAL A 220 -3.81 -11.61 -8.62
CA VAL A 220 -4.20 -12.47 -7.52
C VAL A 220 -4.86 -13.70 -8.10
N THR A 221 -4.45 -14.87 -7.66
CA THR A 221 -5.12 -16.15 -7.96
C THR A 221 -5.80 -16.64 -6.70
N LEU A 222 -7.09 -16.97 -6.80
CA LEU A 222 -7.92 -17.36 -5.67
C LEU A 222 -8.66 -18.66 -6.02
N GLU A 223 -8.89 -19.49 -5.01
CA GLU A 223 -9.63 -20.75 -5.14
C GLU A 223 -11.15 -20.51 -5.30
N GLY A 224 -11.65 -19.43 -4.70
CA GLY A 224 -13.08 -19.11 -4.76
C GLY A 224 -13.44 -17.75 -4.14
N PRO A 225 -14.74 -17.40 -4.21
CA PRO A 225 -15.25 -16.13 -3.71
C PRO A 225 -15.03 -15.93 -2.20
N GLU A 226 -15.07 -17.00 -1.41
CA GLU A 226 -14.85 -16.94 0.05
C GLU A 226 -13.42 -16.52 0.38
N GLN A 227 -12.45 -17.02 -0.38
CA GLN A 227 -11.06 -16.60 -0.23
C GLN A 227 -10.89 -15.13 -0.63
N TRP A 228 -11.57 -14.68 -1.69
CA TRP A 228 -11.60 -13.27 -2.07
C TRP A 228 -12.22 -12.40 -0.96
N GLU A 229 -13.34 -12.80 -0.34
CA GLU A 229 -13.95 -12.05 0.76
C GLU A 229 -12.96 -11.92 1.93
N THR A 230 -12.37 -13.04 2.35
CA THR A 230 -11.37 -13.06 3.43
C THR A 230 -10.21 -12.13 3.12
N TRP A 231 -9.67 -12.20 1.91
CA TRP A 231 -8.57 -11.37 1.46
C TRP A 231 -8.96 -9.89 1.35
N SER A 232 -10.09 -9.56 0.73
CA SER A 232 -10.56 -8.18 0.59
C SER A 232 -10.85 -7.49 1.92
N ARG A 233 -11.20 -8.27 2.95
CA ARG A 233 -11.39 -7.77 4.32
C ARG A 233 -10.09 -7.63 5.12
N SER A 234 -8.98 -8.21 4.64
CA SER A 234 -7.69 -8.21 5.34
C SER A 234 -6.80 -7.01 5.07
N HIS A 235 -7.20 -6.10 4.18
CA HIS A 235 -6.39 -4.93 3.78
C HIS A 235 -7.25 -3.68 3.55
N GLY A 236 -6.76 -2.70 2.78
CA GLY A 236 -7.44 -1.41 2.54
C GLY A 236 -8.88 -1.51 2.04
N GLN A 237 -9.23 -2.56 1.27
CA GLN A 237 -10.63 -2.79 0.83
C GLN A 237 -11.59 -3.10 1.99
N SER A 238 -11.10 -3.47 3.18
CA SER A 238 -11.92 -3.60 4.37
C SER A 238 -12.76 -2.35 4.67
N ALA A 239 -12.27 -1.18 4.26
CA ALA A 239 -13.00 0.08 4.39
C ALA A 239 -14.26 0.12 3.51
N MET A 240 -14.25 -0.53 2.33
CA MET A 240 -15.42 -0.64 1.47
C MET A 240 -16.49 -1.51 2.14
N TRP A 241 -16.11 -2.66 2.70
CA TRP A 241 -17.01 -3.52 3.44
C TRP A 241 -17.63 -2.82 4.66
N ARG A 242 -16.86 -2.02 5.38
CA ARG A 242 -17.36 -1.23 6.53
C ARG A 242 -18.31 -0.09 6.14
N ALA A 243 -18.28 0.36 4.90
CA ALA A 243 -19.18 1.38 4.39
C ALA A 243 -20.56 0.80 4.03
N VAL A 244 -20.66 -0.52 3.83
CA VAL A 244 -21.94 -1.19 3.53
C VAL A 244 -22.78 -1.29 4.80
N PRO A 245 -24.06 -0.83 4.80
CA PRO A 245 -24.98 -1.04 5.93
C PRO A 245 -25.15 -2.53 6.26
N ALA A 246 -25.32 -2.85 7.53
CA ALA A 246 -25.37 -4.25 8.00
C ALA A 246 -26.44 -5.08 7.28
N GLU A 247 -27.59 -4.47 6.99
CA GLU A 247 -28.72 -5.11 6.27
C GLU A 247 -28.42 -5.36 4.77
N ALA A 248 -27.42 -4.69 4.19
CA ALA A 248 -27.04 -4.85 2.78
C ALA A 248 -25.84 -5.79 2.57
N VAL A 249 -25.11 -6.15 3.62
CA VAL A 249 -23.85 -6.93 3.50
C VAL A 249 -24.06 -8.26 2.78
N ASP A 250 -25.12 -9.00 3.08
CA ASP A 250 -25.38 -10.29 2.43
C ASP A 250 -25.73 -10.13 0.95
N ALA A 251 -26.45 -9.08 0.58
CA ALA A 251 -26.77 -8.78 -0.81
C ALA A 251 -25.51 -8.36 -1.60
N VAL A 252 -24.64 -7.55 -1.00
CA VAL A 252 -23.35 -7.15 -1.60
C VAL A 252 -22.45 -8.37 -1.79
N ARG A 253 -22.35 -9.22 -0.76
CA ARG A 253 -21.59 -10.48 -0.85
C ARG A 253 -22.10 -11.37 -1.99
N ALA A 254 -23.41 -11.60 -2.08
CA ALA A 254 -24.00 -12.43 -3.11
C ALA A 254 -23.74 -11.89 -4.51
N GLN A 255 -23.84 -10.57 -4.72
CA GLN A 255 -23.53 -9.93 -6.00
C GLN A 255 -22.05 -10.06 -6.37
N ALA A 256 -21.13 -9.84 -5.40
CA ALA A 256 -19.71 -10.00 -5.63
C ALA A 256 -19.34 -11.45 -5.99
N PHE A 257 -19.91 -12.42 -5.27
CA PHE A 257 -19.70 -13.84 -5.52
C PHE A 257 -20.22 -14.27 -6.91
N ASP A 258 -21.39 -13.82 -7.32
CA ASP A 258 -21.92 -14.07 -8.66
C ASP A 258 -21.00 -13.51 -9.77
N ARG A 259 -20.43 -12.30 -9.57
CA ARG A 259 -19.47 -11.72 -10.52
C ARG A 259 -18.16 -12.50 -10.58
N LEU A 260 -17.65 -12.94 -9.43
CA LEU A 260 -16.44 -13.77 -9.35
C LEU A 260 -16.66 -15.12 -10.03
N GLU A 261 -17.78 -15.81 -9.76
CA GLU A 261 -18.06 -17.11 -10.37
C GLU A 261 -18.19 -17.04 -11.90
N ARG A 262 -18.76 -15.95 -12.43
CA ARG A 262 -18.80 -15.72 -13.88
C ARG A 262 -17.43 -15.46 -14.51
N ALA A 263 -16.45 -15.05 -13.71
CA ALA A 263 -15.09 -14.79 -14.14
C ALA A 263 -14.13 -15.95 -13.88
N ARG A 264 -14.65 -17.10 -13.40
CA ARG A 264 -13.85 -18.30 -13.11
C ARG A 264 -13.19 -18.80 -14.40
N GLY A 265 -11.88 -19.01 -14.34
CA GLY A 265 -11.09 -19.52 -15.46
C GLY A 265 -11.37 -21.01 -15.77
N ASP A 266 -10.93 -21.46 -16.92
CA ASP A 266 -11.03 -22.87 -17.33
C ASP A 266 -10.23 -23.82 -16.43
N ASP A 267 -9.25 -23.29 -15.68
CA ASP A 267 -8.48 -23.99 -14.66
C ASP A 267 -9.22 -24.11 -13.31
N GLY A 268 -10.44 -23.58 -13.21
CA GLY A 268 -11.25 -23.60 -12.02
C GLY A 268 -10.87 -22.55 -10.98
N LEU A 269 -9.95 -21.63 -11.28
CA LEU A 269 -9.49 -20.58 -10.37
C LEU A 269 -10.04 -19.20 -10.77
N LEU A 270 -9.94 -18.25 -9.84
CA LEU A 270 -10.28 -16.85 -10.08
C LEU A 270 -8.98 -16.06 -10.26
N HIS A 271 -8.87 -15.33 -11.37
CA HIS A 271 -7.70 -14.51 -11.68
C HIS A 271 -8.09 -13.04 -11.72
N LEU A 272 -7.63 -12.28 -10.74
CA LEU A 272 -7.85 -10.85 -10.66
C LEU A 272 -6.56 -10.12 -11.05
N GLY A 273 -6.53 -9.62 -12.28
CA GLY A 273 -5.39 -8.89 -12.82
C GLY A 273 -5.48 -7.39 -12.58
N GLN A 274 -4.36 -6.79 -12.26
CA GLN A 274 -4.17 -5.34 -12.18
C GLN A 274 -2.77 -5.00 -12.66
N GLN A 275 -2.56 -3.79 -13.16
CA GLN A 275 -1.23 -3.25 -13.39
C GLN A 275 -0.78 -2.44 -12.17
N VAL A 276 0.52 -2.46 -11.91
CA VAL A 276 1.17 -1.62 -10.91
C VAL A 276 2.28 -0.84 -11.58
N ARG A 277 2.32 0.47 -11.35
CA ARG A 277 3.38 1.36 -11.78
C ARG A 277 4.47 1.40 -10.73
N LEU A 278 5.70 1.21 -11.16
CA LEU A 278 6.91 1.40 -10.37
C LEU A 278 7.61 2.64 -10.91
N THR A 279 7.50 3.75 -10.22
CA THR A 279 8.12 5.02 -10.64
C THR A 279 9.39 5.27 -9.85
N LEU A 280 10.50 5.46 -10.55
CA LEU A 280 11.84 5.63 -10.01
C LEU A 280 12.36 7.01 -10.36
N ALA A 281 13.17 7.61 -9.47
CA ALA A 281 13.79 8.91 -9.69
C ALA A 281 15.05 9.10 -8.81
N ARG A 282 15.78 10.20 -9.01
CA ARG A 282 16.97 10.58 -8.22
C ARG A 282 16.80 11.96 -7.58
N ALA A 283 17.29 12.10 -6.37
CA ALA A 283 17.41 13.36 -5.65
C ALA A 283 18.62 14.19 -6.10
#